data_c6aee8a62a08cd5b8d1d43fcd7f7b0ad
#
_entry.id   c6aee8a62a08cd5b8d1d43fcd7f7b0ad
#
_cell.length_a   1.000
_cell.length_b   1.000
_cell.length_c   1.000
_cell.angle_alpha   90.00
_cell.angle_beta   90.00
_cell.angle_gamma   90.00
#
_symmetry.space_group_name_H-M   'P 1'
#
loop_
_entity.id
_entity.type
_entity.pdbx_description
1 polymer ?
#
loop_
_entity_poly.entity_id
_entity_poly.type
_entity_poly.pdbx_seq_one_letter_code
_entity_poly.pdbx_strand_id
1 'polypeptide(L)'
;MAMDFAKGITEFRWHGRGGQGVVTSNQMLGKAALAEGNYIQAFPEFGPERTGAPVRAFLRISKKPIQVYAQVYHPDVVVCIDPTLVEVVNVAEGLKDDGTLVINTDKGPEAIREKFGVKGGKVVTVDASTIAMEVMGRPFYNMPTMAAAVKATGIVAVETVTNEVLERYPGKVGDLNKVAIERAVKEAKVG
;
A
#
# COMPACT_ATOMS: atom_id res chain seq x y z
N MET A 1 3.08 -1.48 17.07
CA MET A 1 4.55 -1.58 17.20
C MET A 1 5.11 -1.23 15.82
N ALA A 2 5.95 -0.21 15.69
CA ALA A 2 6.56 0.15 14.41
C ALA A 2 7.46 -1.00 13.93
N MET A 3 7.55 -1.21 12.60
CA MET A 3 8.47 -2.20 12.04
C MET A 3 9.91 -1.79 12.34
N ASP A 4 10.74 -2.77 12.72
CA ASP A 4 12.15 -2.52 13.03
C ASP A 4 12.99 -2.43 11.75
N PHE A 5 13.21 -1.21 11.27
CA PHE A 5 14.05 -0.93 10.10
C PHE A 5 15.55 -1.13 10.33
N ALA A 6 15.99 -1.46 11.56
CA ALA A 6 17.39 -1.72 11.86
C ALA A 6 17.91 -3.00 11.17
N LYS A 7 17.01 -3.87 10.72
CA LYS A 7 17.34 -5.19 10.16
C LYS A 7 17.62 -5.22 8.65
N GLY A 8 17.54 -4.09 7.91
CA GLY A 8 17.89 -4.11 6.50
C GLY A 8 16.88 -3.45 5.55
N ILE A 9 16.43 -4.18 4.53
CA ILE A 9 15.51 -3.71 3.51
C ILE A 9 14.09 -4.11 3.89
N THR A 10 13.13 -3.17 3.85
CA THR A 10 11.70 -3.48 3.92
C THR A 10 11.14 -3.58 2.52
N GLU A 11 10.51 -4.69 2.20
CA GLU A 11 10.01 -5.02 0.87
C GLU A 11 8.48 -4.99 0.83
N PHE A 12 7.96 -4.19 -0.09
CA PHE A 12 6.52 -4.07 -0.38
C PHE A 12 6.19 -4.73 -1.71
N ARG A 13 5.04 -5.39 -1.76
CA ARG A 13 4.39 -5.83 -2.98
C ARG A 13 2.97 -5.29 -3.04
N TRP A 14 2.69 -4.55 -4.12
CA TRP A 14 1.40 -3.94 -4.38
C TRP A 14 0.63 -4.75 -5.39
N HIS A 15 -0.67 -4.88 -5.17
CA HIS A 15 -1.61 -5.53 -6.07
C HIS A 15 -2.78 -4.59 -6.41
N GLY A 16 -3.19 -4.59 -7.66
CA GLY A 16 -4.35 -3.88 -8.16
C GLY A 16 -4.57 -4.18 -9.63
N ARG A 17 -5.35 -3.35 -10.31
CA ARG A 17 -5.54 -3.46 -11.75
C ARG A 17 -4.96 -2.28 -12.49
N GLY A 18 -4.69 -2.45 -13.77
CA GLY A 18 -4.24 -1.39 -14.66
C GLY A 18 -5.22 -0.19 -14.63
N GLY A 19 -4.69 1.02 -14.42
CA GLY A 19 -5.47 2.24 -14.28
C GLY A 19 -5.89 2.63 -12.85
N GLN A 20 -5.71 1.76 -11.85
CA GLN A 20 -6.10 2.04 -10.46
C GLN A 20 -5.04 2.77 -9.62
N GLY A 21 -3.92 3.17 -10.23
CA GLY A 21 -2.88 3.93 -9.54
C GLY A 21 -1.94 3.10 -8.65
N VAL A 22 -1.80 1.79 -8.89
CA VAL A 22 -0.86 0.90 -8.18
C VAL A 22 0.55 1.45 -8.21
N VAL A 23 1.07 1.74 -9.40
CA VAL A 23 2.42 2.29 -9.60
C VAL A 23 2.54 3.68 -8.98
N THR A 24 1.49 4.50 -9.08
CA THR A 24 1.46 5.84 -8.50
C THR A 24 1.60 5.80 -6.98
N SER A 25 0.81 4.97 -6.29
CA SER A 25 0.90 4.83 -4.83
C SER A 25 2.24 4.28 -4.38
N ASN A 26 2.74 3.28 -5.10
CA ASN A 26 4.06 2.70 -4.86
C ASN A 26 5.18 3.78 -4.95
N GLN A 27 5.13 4.62 -5.98
CA GLN A 27 6.09 5.71 -6.16
C GLN A 27 5.92 6.84 -5.14
N MET A 28 4.68 7.17 -4.76
CA MET A 28 4.39 8.19 -3.75
C MET A 28 4.95 7.80 -2.39
N LEU A 29 4.71 6.56 -1.96
CA LEU A 29 5.30 6.04 -0.72
C LEU A 29 6.84 6.03 -0.80
N GLY A 30 7.40 5.66 -1.95
CA GLY A 30 8.84 5.72 -2.17
C GLY A 30 9.40 7.13 -2.03
N LYS A 31 8.76 8.14 -2.64
CA LYS A 31 9.17 9.55 -2.52
C LYS A 31 9.11 10.04 -1.07
N ALA A 32 8.04 9.72 -0.34
CA ALA A 32 7.92 10.07 1.07
C ALA A 32 9.06 9.43 1.89
N ALA A 33 9.40 8.17 1.63
CA ALA A 33 10.52 7.51 2.29
C ALA A 33 11.86 8.16 1.95
N LEU A 34 12.06 8.59 0.70
CA LEU A 34 13.24 9.32 0.27
C LEU A 34 13.36 10.69 0.98
N ALA A 35 12.24 11.42 1.11
CA ALA A 35 12.20 12.68 1.83
C ALA A 35 12.59 12.55 3.31
N GLU A 36 12.35 11.38 3.91
CA GLU A 36 12.78 11.04 5.26
C GLU A 36 14.20 10.43 5.34
N GLY A 37 15.00 10.56 4.28
CA GLY A 37 16.40 10.15 4.24
C GLY A 37 16.63 8.64 4.10
N ASN A 38 15.65 7.92 3.53
CA ASN A 38 15.83 6.52 3.19
C ASN A 38 16.32 6.35 1.74
N TYR A 39 16.95 5.21 1.45
CA TYR A 39 17.15 4.72 0.09
C TYR A 39 15.92 3.96 -0.36
N ILE A 40 15.53 4.13 -1.62
CA ILE A 40 14.36 3.49 -2.20
C ILE A 40 14.68 2.82 -3.53
N GLN A 41 13.92 1.77 -3.83
CA GLN A 41 13.87 1.17 -5.16
C GLN A 41 12.41 0.84 -5.45
N ALA A 42 11.80 1.57 -6.39
CA ALA A 42 10.40 1.42 -6.77
C ALA A 42 10.30 1.05 -8.25
N PHE A 43 9.64 -0.07 -8.56
CA PHE A 43 9.49 -0.54 -9.93
C PHE A 43 8.19 -1.31 -10.12
N PRO A 44 7.53 -1.18 -11.29
CA PRO A 44 6.40 -2.02 -11.66
C PRO A 44 6.88 -3.37 -12.16
N GLU A 45 6.00 -4.37 -12.10
CA GLU A 45 6.15 -5.57 -12.88
C GLU A 45 5.55 -5.30 -14.27
N PHE A 46 6.39 -5.39 -15.29
CA PHE A 46 5.94 -5.27 -16.67
C PHE A 46 5.47 -6.63 -17.19
N GLY A 47 4.24 -6.69 -17.66
CA GLY A 47 3.66 -7.81 -18.35
C GLY A 47 2.86 -7.33 -19.57
N PRO A 48 2.21 -8.23 -20.31
CA PRO A 48 1.38 -7.88 -21.47
C PRO A 48 0.03 -7.27 -21.06
N GLU A 49 -0.04 -6.67 -19.87
CA GLU A 49 -1.27 -6.23 -19.24
C GLU A 49 -1.91 -5.07 -20.00
N ARG A 50 -3.21 -5.22 -20.22
CA ARG A 50 -4.11 -4.18 -20.71
C ARG A 50 -4.80 -3.49 -19.51
N THR A 51 -5.40 -2.36 -19.75
CA THR A 51 -6.25 -1.68 -18.76
C THR A 51 -7.24 -2.68 -18.12
N GLY A 52 -7.27 -2.73 -16.79
CA GLY A 52 -8.11 -3.65 -16.02
C GLY A 52 -7.48 -5.02 -15.70
N ALA A 53 -6.36 -5.40 -16.32
CA ALA A 53 -5.64 -6.62 -15.93
C ALA A 53 -4.96 -6.47 -14.55
N PRO A 54 -4.75 -7.58 -13.80
CA PRO A 54 -3.97 -7.55 -12.57
C PRO A 54 -2.57 -6.98 -12.81
N VAL A 55 -2.14 -6.06 -11.95
CA VAL A 55 -0.83 -5.40 -11.99
C VAL A 55 -0.16 -5.52 -10.64
N ARG A 56 1.14 -5.74 -10.63
CA ARG A 56 1.98 -5.68 -9.43
C ARG A 56 2.98 -4.53 -9.53
N ALA A 57 3.35 -4.00 -8.36
CA ALA A 57 4.48 -3.09 -8.23
C ALA A 57 5.25 -3.42 -6.94
N PHE A 58 6.51 -3.08 -6.92
CA PHE A 58 7.41 -3.39 -5.83
C PHE A 58 8.09 -2.13 -5.31
N LEU A 59 8.27 -2.05 -3.99
CA LEU A 59 9.02 -0.98 -3.34
C LEU A 59 9.94 -1.60 -2.29
N ARG A 60 11.19 -1.20 -2.31
CA ARG A 60 12.17 -1.45 -1.26
C ARG A 60 12.53 -0.14 -0.60
N ILE A 61 12.54 -0.15 0.72
CA ILE A 61 12.95 0.99 1.56
C ILE A 61 14.04 0.51 2.50
N SER A 62 15.14 1.27 2.61
CA SER A 62 16.31 0.90 3.42
C SER A 62 17.02 2.14 3.99
N LYS A 63 17.69 1.98 5.11
CA LYS A 63 18.64 2.99 5.63
C LYS A 63 20.00 2.96 4.95
N LYS A 64 20.26 1.97 4.08
CA LYS A 64 21.52 1.78 3.35
C LYS A 64 21.23 1.66 1.84
N PRO A 65 22.21 1.92 0.97
CA PRO A 65 22.06 1.72 -0.48
C PRO A 65 21.56 0.31 -0.82
N ILE A 66 20.61 0.23 -1.74
CA ILE A 66 19.97 -1.02 -2.17
C ILE A 66 20.68 -1.52 -3.43
N GLN A 67 21.23 -2.74 -3.38
CA GLN A 67 21.94 -3.39 -4.49
C GLN A 67 21.25 -4.67 -4.98
N VAL A 68 19.93 -4.81 -4.70
CA VAL A 68 19.14 -5.98 -5.10
C VAL A 68 18.40 -5.67 -6.39
N TYR A 69 18.52 -6.55 -7.41
CA TYR A 69 17.91 -6.38 -8.72
C TYR A 69 16.86 -7.48 -9.06
N ALA A 70 16.41 -8.21 -8.06
CA ALA A 70 15.38 -9.24 -8.21
C ALA A 70 13.98 -8.69 -7.90
N GLN A 71 12.95 -9.41 -8.31
CA GLN A 71 11.57 -9.18 -7.84
C GLN A 71 11.45 -9.46 -6.34
N VAL A 72 10.36 -8.98 -5.73
CA VAL A 72 10.05 -9.24 -4.32
C VAL A 72 9.21 -10.52 -4.22
N TYR A 73 9.83 -11.61 -3.81
CA TYR A 73 9.17 -12.92 -3.64
C TYR A 73 8.61 -13.10 -2.22
N HIS A 74 9.31 -12.57 -1.21
CA HIS A 74 8.94 -12.67 0.20
C HIS A 74 8.76 -11.27 0.82
N PRO A 75 7.64 -10.58 0.50
CA PRO A 75 7.40 -9.23 0.98
C PRO A 75 7.22 -9.18 2.51
N ASP A 76 7.68 -8.08 3.12
CA ASP A 76 7.34 -7.71 4.49
C ASP A 76 5.93 -7.11 4.55
N VAL A 77 5.52 -6.43 3.47
CA VAL A 77 4.22 -5.78 3.38
C VAL A 77 3.58 -6.07 2.03
N VAL A 78 2.34 -6.55 2.08
CA VAL A 78 1.48 -6.69 0.89
C VAL A 78 0.37 -5.67 0.97
N VAL A 79 0.13 -4.93 -0.12
CA VAL A 79 -0.96 -3.97 -0.24
C VAL A 79 -1.83 -4.32 -1.43
N CYS A 80 -3.11 -4.60 -1.20
CA CYS A 80 -4.09 -4.88 -2.24
C CYS A 80 -5.07 -3.71 -2.36
N ILE A 81 -4.98 -2.98 -3.49
CA ILE A 81 -5.81 -1.82 -3.77
C ILE A 81 -7.18 -2.24 -4.31
N ASP A 82 -7.22 -3.26 -5.17
CA ASP A 82 -8.47 -3.72 -5.78
C ASP A 82 -9.17 -4.78 -4.92
N PRO A 83 -10.38 -4.51 -4.41
CA PRO A 83 -11.09 -5.44 -3.55
C PRO A 83 -11.49 -6.73 -4.27
N THR A 84 -11.61 -6.72 -5.61
CA THR A 84 -12.00 -7.92 -6.37
C THR A 84 -10.85 -8.91 -6.58
N LEU A 85 -9.60 -8.46 -6.46
CA LEU A 85 -8.44 -9.34 -6.62
C LEU A 85 -8.34 -10.39 -5.53
N VAL A 86 -8.86 -10.12 -4.34
CA VAL A 86 -8.84 -11.07 -3.21
C VAL A 86 -9.64 -12.36 -3.50
N GLU A 87 -10.51 -12.35 -4.52
CA GLU A 87 -11.29 -13.51 -4.92
C GLU A 87 -10.60 -14.37 -6.00
N VAL A 88 -9.64 -13.80 -6.73
CA VAL A 88 -9.04 -14.44 -7.93
C VAL A 88 -7.53 -14.65 -7.83
N VAL A 89 -6.88 -13.97 -6.89
CA VAL A 89 -5.42 -14.03 -6.70
C VAL A 89 -5.11 -14.24 -5.22
N ASN A 90 -4.20 -15.16 -4.92
CA ASN A 90 -3.63 -15.22 -3.56
C ASN A 90 -2.64 -14.07 -3.35
N VAL A 91 -3.17 -12.89 -2.99
CA VAL A 91 -2.34 -11.70 -2.78
C VAL A 91 -1.36 -11.85 -1.59
N ALA A 92 -1.62 -12.77 -0.67
CA ALA A 92 -0.76 -13.04 0.49
C ALA A 92 0.37 -14.06 0.19
N GLU A 93 0.44 -14.60 -1.03
CA GLU A 93 1.48 -15.57 -1.39
C GLU A 93 2.88 -15.02 -1.05
N GLY A 94 3.69 -15.81 -0.35
CA GLY A 94 5.06 -15.44 0.04
C GLY A 94 5.18 -14.33 1.09
N LEU A 95 4.07 -13.80 1.63
CA LEU A 95 4.13 -12.86 2.75
C LEU A 95 4.88 -13.51 3.93
N LYS A 96 5.82 -12.80 4.53
CA LYS A 96 6.56 -13.27 5.71
C LYS A 96 5.61 -13.50 6.90
N ASP A 97 5.95 -14.42 7.78
CA ASP A 97 5.12 -14.79 8.93
C ASP A 97 4.82 -13.61 9.88
N ASP A 98 5.76 -12.67 10.01
CA ASP A 98 5.61 -11.43 10.77
C ASP A 98 5.19 -10.22 9.90
N GLY A 99 4.87 -10.47 8.64
CA GLY A 99 4.54 -9.46 7.64
C GLY A 99 3.20 -8.75 7.89
N THR A 100 2.93 -7.75 7.09
CA THR A 100 1.69 -6.96 7.15
C THR A 100 0.91 -7.10 5.85
N LEU A 101 -0.35 -7.54 5.94
CA LEU A 101 -1.29 -7.60 4.82
C LEU A 101 -2.29 -6.46 4.91
N VAL A 102 -2.33 -5.58 3.93
CA VAL A 102 -3.24 -4.43 3.85
C VAL A 102 -4.21 -4.62 2.69
N ILE A 103 -5.51 -4.63 2.97
CA ILE A 103 -6.56 -4.89 1.97
C ILE A 103 -7.58 -3.77 1.95
N ASN A 104 -7.89 -3.28 0.75
CA ASN A 104 -9.09 -2.47 0.51
C ASN A 104 -10.32 -3.38 0.55
N THR A 105 -11.10 -3.32 1.61
CA THR A 105 -12.33 -4.11 1.81
C THR A 105 -13.14 -3.55 2.98
N ASP A 106 -14.44 -3.79 2.94
CA ASP A 106 -15.39 -3.52 4.03
C ASP A 106 -15.35 -4.59 5.13
N LYS A 107 -14.77 -5.76 4.84
CA LYS A 107 -14.64 -6.89 5.79
C LYS A 107 -13.64 -6.57 6.91
N GLY A 108 -13.85 -7.20 8.08
CA GLY A 108 -12.92 -7.10 9.20
C GLY A 108 -11.60 -7.87 8.96
N PRO A 109 -10.54 -7.52 9.71
CA PRO A 109 -9.22 -8.17 9.59
C PRO A 109 -9.29 -9.69 9.80
N GLU A 110 -10.13 -10.18 10.71
CA GLU A 110 -10.28 -11.61 11.03
C GLU A 110 -10.75 -12.41 9.82
N ALA A 111 -11.74 -11.90 9.07
CA ALA A 111 -12.26 -12.56 7.88
C ALA A 111 -11.19 -12.65 6.77
N ILE A 112 -10.34 -11.64 6.67
CA ILE A 112 -9.22 -11.61 5.71
C ILE A 112 -8.09 -12.54 6.17
N ARG A 113 -7.80 -12.57 7.47
CA ARG A 113 -6.82 -13.48 8.08
C ARG A 113 -7.18 -14.94 7.82
N GLU A 114 -8.43 -15.31 8.05
CA GLU A 114 -8.95 -16.65 7.78
C GLU A 114 -8.88 -17.00 6.29
N LYS A 115 -9.35 -16.09 5.42
CA LYS A 115 -9.37 -16.29 3.96
C LYS A 115 -8.01 -16.60 3.38
N PHE A 116 -6.96 -15.91 3.82
CA PHE A 116 -5.59 -16.09 3.30
C PHE A 116 -4.71 -16.98 4.17
N GLY A 117 -5.22 -17.52 5.27
CA GLY A 117 -4.47 -18.37 6.18
C GLY A 117 -3.26 -17.66 6.82
N VAL A 118 -3.38 -16.35 7.06
CA VAL A 118 -2.29 -15.55 7.67
C VAL A 118 -2.17 -15.91 9.14
N LYS A 119 -1.10 -16.62 9.52
CA LYS A 119 -0.92 -17.16 10.86
C LYS A 119 -0.32 -16.15 11.84
N GLY A 120 0.55 -15.30 11.39
CA GLY A 120 1.23 -14.28 12.17
C GLY A 120 1.10 -12.90 11.56
N GLY A 121 1.87 -11.96 12.03
CA GLY A 121 1.90 -10.60 11.50
C GLY A 121 0.60 -9.83 11.68
N LYS A 122 0.42 -8.78 10.90
CA LYS A 122 -0.74 -7.90 10.95
C LYS A 122 -1.62 -8.08 9.72
N VAL A 123 -2.93 -8.07 9.92
CA VAL A 123 -3.90 -7.88 8.85
C VAL A 123 -4.60 -6.54 9.06
N VAL A 124 -4.58 -5.71 8.04
CA VAL A 124 -5.15 -4.36 8.06
C VAL A 124 -6.21 -4.24 6.98
N THR A 125 -7.38 -3.81 7.34
CA THR A 125 -8.47 -3.57 6.39
C THR A 125 -8.91 -2.12 6.43
N VAL A 126 -9.27 -1.58 5.29
CA VAL A 126 -9.82 -0.25 5.12
C VAL A 126 -10.83 -0.27 3.97
N ASP A 127 -12.01 0.30 4.18
CA ASP A 127 -12.97 0.48 3.08
C ASP A 127 -12.61 1.75 2.29
N ALA A 128 -11.48 1.65 1.59
CA ALA A 128 -10.98 2.73 0.75
C ALA A 128 -11.93 3.03 -0.42
N SER A 129 -12.73 2.05 -0.85
CA SER A 129 -13.71 2.21 -1.91
C SER A 129 -14.82 3.17 -1.50
N THR A 130 -15.41 2.97 -0.32
CA THR A 130 -16.43 3.87 0.24
C THR A 130 -15.83 5.25 0.52
N ILE A 131 -14.66 5.33 1.14
CA ILE A 131 -13.97 6.61 1.39
C ILE A 131 -13.78 7.39 0.08
N ALA A 132 -13.29 6.74 -0.98
CA ALA A 132 -13.06 7.39 -2.26
C ALA A 132 -14.35 7.90 -2.91
N MET A 133 -15.42 7.11 -2.86
CA MET A 133 -16.72 7.50 -3.42
C MET A 133 -17.34 8.67 -2.66
N GLU A 134 -17.30 8.67 -1.34
CA GLU A 134 -17.89 9.74 -0.51
C GLU A 134 -17.09 11.04 -0.59
N VAL A 135 -15.75 10.97 -0.61
CA VAL A 135 -14.88 12.16 -0.61
C VAL A 135 -14.68 12.71 -2.02
N MET A 136 -14.44 11.85 -3.00
CA MET A 136 -14.01 12.25 -4.36
C MET A 136 -15.09 12.03 -5.43
N GLY A 137 -16.16 11.27 -5.12
CA GLY A 137 -17.19 10.88 -6.09
C GLY A 137 -16.67 9.95 -7.20
N ARG A 138 -15.48 9.34 -7.02
CA ARG A 138 -14.80 8.51 -8.01
C ARG A 138 -14.02 7.39 -7.32
N PRO A 139 -13.78 6.24 -8.00
CA PRO A 139 -13.10 5.08 -7.41
C PRO A 139 -11.57 5.25 -7.33
N PHE A 140 -11.09 6.33 -6.75
CA PHE A 140 -9.66 6.61 -6.54
C PHE A 140 -9.21 6.14 -5.15
N TYR A 141 -9.33 4.85 -4.90
CA TYR A 141 -9.05 4.24 -3.59
C TYR A 141 -7.57 3.89 -3.34
N ASN A 142 -6.69 4.24 -4.25
CA ASN A 142 -5.26 3.98 -4.12
C ASN A 142 -4.59 4.79 -2.99
N MET A 143 -4.91 6.08 -2.85
CA MET A 143 -4.33 6.92 -1.79
C MET A 143 -4.83 6.54 -0.39
N PRO A 144 -6.15 6.32 -0.15
CA PRO A 144 -6.60 5.83 1.14
C PRO A 144 -6.05 4.44 1.50
N THR A 145 -5.90 3.52 0.53
CA THR A 145 -5.27 2.21 0.81
C THR A 145 -3.80 2.37 1.17
N MET A 146 -3.07 3.25 0.49
CA MET A 146 -1.68 3.58 0.83
C MET A 146 -1.57 4.15 2.25
N ALA A 147 -2.47 5.06 2.63
CA ALA A 147 -2.49 5.65 3.97
C ALA A 147 -2.69 4.60 5.07
N ALA A 148 -3.55 3.60 4.83
CA ALA A 148 -3.70 2.47 5.74
C ALA A 148 -2.40 1.66 5.89
N ALA A 149 -1.65 1.45 4.80
CA ALA A 149 -0.36 0.78 4.84
C ALA A 149 0.68 1.60 5.62
N VAL A 150 0.72 2.91 5.44
CA VAL A 150 1.60 3.83 6.19
C VAL A 150 1.28 3.78 7.69
N LYS A 151 -0.01 3.87 8.07
CA LYS A 151 -0.44 3.74 9.47
C LYS A 151 -0.02 2.41 10.08
N ALA A 152 -0.22 1.32 9.35
CA ALA A 152 0.04 -0.03 9.85
C ALA A 152 1.52 -0.31 10.10
N THR A 153 2.38 0.24 9.24
CA THR A 153 3.82 -0.01 9.24
C THR A 153 4.61 1.03 10.03
N GLY A 154 4.16 2.28 10.01
CA GLY A 154 4.93 3.42 10.53
C GLY A 154 6.23 3.65 9.76
N ILE A 155 6.29 3.22 8.48
CA ILE A 155 7.51 3.27 7.66
C ILE A 155 7.96 4.70 7.34
N VAL A 156 6.97 5.58 7.22
CA VAL A 156 7.11 7.02 7.05
C VAL A 156 6.01 7.72 7.83
N ALA A 157 6.16 9.01 8.10
CA ALA A 157 5.10 9.80 8.70
C ALA A 157 3.94 9.99 7.71
N VAL A 158 2.70 9.94 8.20
CA VAL A 158 1.49 10.21 7.39
C VAL A 158 1.55 11.62 6.80
N GLU A 159 2.08 12.58 7.55
CA GLU A 159 2.27 13.96 7.12
C GLU A 159 3.20 14.05 5.89
N THR A 160 4.32 13.33 5.89
CA THR A 160 5.26 13.30 4.75
C THR A 160 4.58 12.78 3.49
N VAL A 161 3.82 11.68 3.59
CA VAL A 161 3.04 11.15 2.47
C VAL A 161 1.99 12.16 2.00
N THR A 162 1.29 12.81 2.93
CA THR A 162 0.26 13.81 2.60
C THR A 162 0.87 14.99 1.84
N ASN A 163 2.04 15.47 2.25
CA ASN A 163 2.75 16.56 1.57
C ASN A 163 3.16 16.17 0.14
N GLU A 164 3.68 14.95 -0.07
CA GLU A 164 3.99 14.43 -1.41
C GLU A 164 2.75 14.36 -2.30
N VAL A 165 1.59 13.97 -1.74
CA VAL A 165 0.31 13.94 -2.47
C VAL A 165 -0.16 15.35 -2.84
N LEU A 166 -0.05 16.32 -1.93
CA LEU A 166 -0.42 17.72 -2.18
C LEU A 166 0.49 18.36 -3.25
N GLU A 167 1.79 18.07 -3.22
CA GLU A 167 2.73 18.52 -4.25
C GLU A 167 2.39 17.93 -5.64
N ARG A 168 2.06 16.65 -5.69
CA ARG A 168 1.72 15.94 -6.95
C ARG A 168 0.38 16.39 -7.54
N TYR A 169 -0.57 16.71 -6.67
CA TYR A 169 -1.95 17.07 -7.03
C TYR A 169 -2.34 18.40 -6.38
N PRO A 170 -1.88 19.55 -6.92
CA PRO A 170 -2.18 20.85 -6.34
C PRO A 170 -3.68 21.19 -6.41
N GLY A 171 -4.14 22.00 -5.44
CA GLY A 171 -5.50 22.51 -5.37
C GLY A 171 -6.52 21.44 -4.98
N LYS A 172 -7.76 21.58 -5.45
CA LYS A 172 -8.92 20.77 -5.01
C LYS A 172 -8.69 19.25 -5.02
N VAL A 173 -7.93 18.74 -5.98
CA VAL A 173 -7.65 17.30 -6.07
C VAL A 173 -6.75 16.86 -4.92
N GLY A 174 -5.73 17.64 -4.59
CA GLY A 174 -4.87 17.36 -3.44
C GLY A 174 -5.64 17.43 -2.12
N ASP A 175 -6.48 18.46 -1.95
CA ASP A 175 -7.29 18.63 -0.74
C ASP A 175 -8.23 17.43 -0.51
N LEU A 176 -8.89 16.95 -1.57
CA LEU A 176 -9.73 15.76 -1.49
C LEU A 176 -8.93 14.49 -1.15
N ASN A 177 -7.74 14.33 -1.73
CA ASN A 177 -6.86 13.21 -1.39
C ASN A 177 -6.40 13.29 0.07
N LYS A 178 -6.07 14.48 0.57
CA LYS A 178 -5.72 14.68 2.00
C LYS A 178 -6.84 14.22 2.91
N VAL A 179 -8.09 14.63 2.65
CA VAL A 179 -9.26 14.19 3.42
C VAL A 179 -9.41 12.67 3.36
N ALA A 180 -9.24 12.06 2.19
CA ALA A 180 -9.33 10.61 2.03
C ALA A 180 -8.22 9.86 2.81
N ILE A 181 -6.98 10.40 2.83
CA ILE A 181 -5.86 9.87 3.62
C ILE A 181 -6.17 9.94 5.12
N GLU A 182 -6.62 11.10 5.62
CA GLU A 182 -6.95 11.31 7.03
C GLU A 182 -8.07 10.35 7.49
N ARG A 183 -9.11 10.18 6.67
CA ARG A 183 -10.17 9.20 6.94
C ARG A 183 -9.66 7.78 6.98
N ALA A 184 -8.87 7.37 5.99
CA ALA A 184 -8.31 6.02 5.92
C ALA A 184 -7.42 5.71 7.13
N VAL A 185 -6.60 6.66 7.57
CA VAL A 185 -5.80 6.52 8.80
C VAL A 185 -6.69 6.33 10.03
N LYS A 186 -7.83 7.03 10.11
CA LYS A 186 -8.76 6.91 11.25
C LYS A 186 -9.55 5.59 11.21
N GLU A 187 -10.03 5.20 10.03
CA GLU A 187 -11.00 4.11 9.84
C GLU A 187 -10.36 2.73 9.61
N ALA A 188 -9.05 2.68 9.26
CA ALA A 188 -8.34 1.42 9.10
C ALA A 188 -8.34 0.58 10.38
N LYS A 189 -8.74 -0.69 10.25
CA LYS A 189 -8.81 -1.69 11.32
C LYS A 189 -7.58 -2.58 11.27
N VAL A 190 -7.03 -2.91 12.43
CA VAL A 190 -5.85 -3.77 12.58
C VAL A 190 -6.22 -4.97 13.44
N GLY A 191 -5.89 -6.19 12.97
CA GLY A 191 -6.09 -7.45 13.67
C GLY A 191 -4.93 -8.42 13.45
#